data_2390b6cc77628713c8f219e6d353a7b1
#
_entry.id   2390b6cc77628713c8f219e6d353a7b1
#
_cell.length_a   1.000
_cell.length_b   1.000
_cell.length_c   1.000
_cell.angle_alpha   90.00
_cell.angle_beta   90.00
_cell.angle_gamma   90.00
#
_symmetry.space_group_name_H-M   'P 1'
#
loop_
_entity.id
_entity.type
_entity.pdbx_description
1 polymer ?
#
loop_
_entity_poly.entity_id
_entity_poly.type
_entity_poly.pdbx_seq_one_letter_code
_entity_poly.pdbx_strand_id
1 'polypeptide(L)'
;MTSLSAIRADNAAFSPSYTPVALFVGGTSGIGQATAQAFARHTKGEAHIIICGRNRAAAKSIIATFPKSPKSYYEFVECDVSLMKNVQETTTKLLSALPKLNFIVLSTGFINFEGRDETSEGLAKKLATDCYSRWKFINDLMPLLRKAKDNGEDAKVLSVLAAGKGGPVNLEDLDLKEYSLLKEMTAAATYNDIMVEVSPVKCL
;
A
#
# COMPACT_ATOMS: atom_id res chain seq x y z
N MET A 1 -14.78 -0.36 -21.10
CA MET A 1 -13.57 0.17 -20.44
C MET A 1 -13.58 1.69 -20.54
N THR A 2 -13.28 2.38 -19.45
CA THR A 2 -13.15 3.84 -19.45
C THR A 2 -11.94 4.26 -20.30
N SER A 3 -12.08 5.29 -21.14
CA SER A 3 -10.99 5.75 -22.00
C SER A 3 -9.88 6.44 -21.19
N LEU A 4 -8.64 6.41 -21.69
CA LEU A 4 -7.51 7.09 -21.05
C LEU A 4 -7.75 8.61 -20.93
N SER A 5 -8.44 9.21 -21.90
CA SER A 5 -8.82 10.63 -21.87
C SER A 5 -9.81 10.94 -20.74
N ALA A 6 -10.81 10.07 -20.52
CA ALA A 6 -11.74 10.22 -19.41
C ALA A 6 -11.03 10.11 -18.06
N ILE A 7 -10.17 9.09 -17.88
CA ILE A 7 -9.38 8.94 -16.64
C ILE A 7 -8.49 10.18 -16.38
N ARG A 8 -7.88 10.73 -17.42
CA ARG A 8 -7.06 11.95 -17.27
C ARG A 8 -7.90 13.16 -16.90
N ALA A 9 -9.10 13.29 -17.46
CA ALA A 9 -10.03 14.37 -17.13
C ALA A 9 -10.50 14.25 -15.66
N ASP A 10 -10.89 13.05 -15.24
CA ASP A 10 -11.31 12.78 -13.85
C ASP A 10 -10.19 13.10 -12.85
N ASN A 11 -8.95 12.66 -13.15
CA ASN A 11 -7.79 12.96 -12.31
C ASN A 11 -7.49 14.47 -12.25
N ALA A 12 -7.65 15.18 -13.37
CA ALA A 12 -7.44 16.63 -13.43
C ALA A 12 -8.53 17.42 -12.68
N ALA A 13 -9.75 16.87 -12.63
CA ALA A 13 -10.88 17.43 -11.89
C ALA A 13 -10.86 17.09 -10.40
N PHE A 14 -9.94 16.21 -9.93
CA PHE A 14 -9.87 15.81 -8.52
C PHE A 14 -9.56 17.01 -7.62
N SER A 15 -10.55 17.46 -6.90
CA SER A 15 -10.48 18.61 -6.00
C SER A 15 -11.38 18.38 -4.78
N PRO A 16 -10.95 17.55 -3.84
CA PRO A 16 -11.74 17.25 -2.64
C PRO A 16 -11.90 18.51 -1.78
N SER A 17 -13.05 18.65 -1.13
CA SER A 17 -13.34 19.75 -0.18
C SER A 17 -12.60 19.62 1.15
N TYR A 18 -11.89 18.50 1.35
CA TYR A 18 -11.11 18.18 2.55
C TYR A 18 -9.62 18.00 2.18
N THR A 19 -8.74 18.08 3.17
CA THR A 19 -7.32 17.71 2.98
C THR A 19 -7.17 16.20 3.08
N PRO A 20 -6.90 15.49 1.98
CA PRO A 20 -6.78 14.03 2.01
C PRO A 20 -5.50 13.58 2.71
N VAL A 21 -5.60 12.48 3.44
CA VAL A 21 -4.48 11.79 4.08
C VAL A 21 -4.22 10.50 3.31
N ALA A 22 -3.01 10.32 2.80
CA ALA A 22 -2.64 9.19 1.95
C ALA A 22 -1.34 8.52 2.39
N LEU A 23 -1.38 7.19 2.56
CA LEU A 23 -0.25 6.35 2.91
C LEU A 23 0.21 5.54 1.69
N PHE A 24 1.50 5.67 1.34
CA PHE A 24 2.13 4.94 0.23
C PHE A 24 3.17 3.96 0.78
N VAL A 25 2.77 2.70 0.95
CA VAL A 25 3.66 1.61 1.39
C VAL A 25 4.41 1.08 0.17
N GLY A 26 5.74 1.19 0.18
CA GLY A 26 6.59 0.99 -1.00
C GLY A 26 6.75 2.26 -1.83
N GLY A 27 6.47 3.44 -1.26
CA GLY A 27 6.49 4.75 -1.94
C GLY A 27 7.87 5.31 -2.28
N THR A 28 8.96 4.57 -2.01
CA THR A 28 10.34 5.04 -2.20
C THR A 28 10.94 4.70 -3.57
N SER A 29 10.22 3.98 -4.43
CA SER A 29 10.66 3.62 -5.80
C SER A 29 9.49 3.13 -6.66
N GLY A 30 9.73 2.98 -7.97
CA GLY A 30 8.85 2.30 -8.90
C GLY A 30 7.42 2.85 -8.93
N ILE A 31 6.43 1.94 -8.94
CA ILE A 31 5.01 2.28 -9.04
C ILE A 31 4.53 3.10 -7.83
N GLY A 32 4.96 2.74 -6.61
CA GLY A 32 4.58 3.47 -5.41
C GLY A 32 5.06 4.91 -5.41
N GLN A 33 6.30 5.16 -5.82
CA GLN A 33 6.85 6.50 -6.01
C GLN A 33 6.05 7.29 -7.07
N ALA A 34 5.83 6.70 -8.25
CA ALA A 34 5.12 7.35 -9.33
C ALA A 34 3.68 7.71 -8.93
N THR A 35 3.01 6.83 -8.18
CA THR A 35 1.65 7.06 -7.67
C THR A 35 1.63 8.18 -6.63
N ALA A 36 2.59 8.20 -5.68
CA ALA A 36 2.69 9.28 -4.71
C ALA A 36 2.95 10.64 -5.36
N GLN A 37 3.84 10.68 -6.37
CA GLN A 37 4.10 11.90 -7.15
C GLN A 37 2.87 12.35 -7.95
N ALA A 38 2.14 11.43 -8.56
CA ALA A 38 0.90 11.74 -9.27
C ALA A 38 -0.15 12.29 -8.30
N PHE A 39 -0.34 11.66 -7.15
CA PHE A 39 -1.26 12.11 -6.12
C PHE A 39 -0.91 13.52 -5.64
N ALA A 40 0.36 13.80 -5.33
CA ALA A 40 0.82 15.12 -4.94
C ALA A 40 0.52 16.18 -6.01
N ARG A 41 0.69 15.85 -7.31
CA ARG A 41 0.36 16.78 -8.41
C ARG A 41 -1.14 17.05 -8.52
N HIS A 42 -1.96 16.00 -8.46
CA HIS A 42 -3.41 16.13 -8.64
C HIS A 42 -4.08 16.82 -7.44
N THR A 43 -3.53 16.68 -6.25
CA THR A 43 -3.96 17.44 -5.06
C THR A 43 -3.33 18.86 -5.02
N LYS A 44 -2.49 19.23 -5.99
CA LYS A 44 -1.75 20.52 -6.01
C LYS A 44 -0.93 20.74 -4.71
N GLY A 45 -0.52 19.67 -4.07
CA GLY A 45 0.15 19.68 -2.78
C GLY A 45 -0.79 19.82 -1.58
N GLU A 46 -2.06 20.01 -1.72
CA GLU A 46 -3.01 20.12 -0.61
C GLU A 46 -3.38 18.73 -0.07
N ALA A 47 -2.41 18.05 0.54
CA ALA A 47 -2.56 16.71 1.08
C ALA A 47 -1.56 16.45 2.22
N HIS A 48 -1.93 15.53 3.12
CA HIS A 48 -0.99 14.86 4.00
C HIS A 48 -0.54 13.55 3.33
N ILE A 49 0.73 13.49 2.89
CA ILE A 49 1.29 12.33 2.20
C ILE A 49 2.35 11.67 3.08
N ILE A 50 2.14 10.38 3.35
CA ILE A 50 3.03 9.54 4.14
C ILE A 50 3.69 8.54 3.21
N ILE A 51 5.00 8.64 3.02
CA ILE A 51 5.81 7.64 2.31
C ILE A 51 6.34 6.64 3.32
N CYS A 52 6.00 5.37 3.14
CA CYS A 52 6.45 4.27 3.99
C CYS A 52 7.38 3.34 3.22
N GLY A 53 8.52 3.00 3.81
CA GLY A 53 9.50 2.11 3.20
C GLY A 53 10.84 2.09 3.96
N ARG A 54 11.88 1.51 3.36
CA ARG A 54 13.19 1.35 4.00
C ARG A 54 14.19 2.46 3.68
N ASN A 55 14.00 3.14 2.55
CA ASN A 55 15.00 4.08 2.03
C ASN A 55 14.62 5.53 2.32
N ARG A 56 15.10 6.05 3.47
CA ARG A 56 14.88 7.43 3.91
C ARG A 56 15.45 8.46 2.94
N ALA A 57 16.62 8.20 2.34
CA ALA A 57 17.24 9.15 1.42
C ALA A 57 16.41 9.30 0.14
N ALA A 58 15.93 8.18 -0.44
CA ALA A 58 15.03 8.21 -1.59
C ALA A 58 13.71 8.93 -1.25
N ALA A 59 13.11 8.64 -0.09
CA ALA A 59 11.89 9.32 0.35
C ALA A 59 12.08 10.84 0.44
N LYS A 60 13.19 11.29 1.03
CA LYS A 60 13.52 12.72 1.13
C LYS A 60 13.64 13.38 -0.26
N SER A 61 14.32 12.72 -1.21
CA SER A 61 14.46 13.22 -2.58
C SER A 61 13.11 13.28 -3.30
N ILE A 62 12.24 12.29 -3.11
CA ILE A 62 10.90 12.25 -3.70
C ILE A 62 10.02 13.35 -3.13
N ILE A 63 9.97 13.50 -1.80
CA ILE A 63 9.19 14.54 -1.12
C ILE A 63 9.63 15.95 -1.57
N ALA A 64 10.92 16.15 -1.84
CA ALA A 64 11.43 17.42 -2.34
C ALA A 64 10.85 17.81 -3.72
N THR A 65 10.35 16.86 -4.50
CA THR A 65 9.70 17.10 -5.80
C THR A 65 8.21 17.42 -5.71
N PHE A 66 7.59 17.25 -4.54
CA PHE A 66 6.16 17.48 -4.38
C PHE A 66 5.82 18.97 -4.42
N PRO A 67 4.68 19.37 -5.04
CA PRO A 67 4.18 20.73 -4.98
C PRO A 67 4.00 21.17 -3.52
N LYS A 68 4.29 22.42 -3.22
CA LYS A 68 4.14 23.01 -1.88
C LYS A 68 2.90 23.90 -1.82
N SER A 69 2.11 23.74 -0.79
CA SER A 69 0.93 24.52 -0.44
C SER A 69 0.94 24.79 1.06
N PRO A 70 0.23 25.79 1.56
CA PRO A 70 0.06 25.98 3.01
C PRO A 70 -0.58 24.80 3.74
N LYS A 71 -1.30 23.93 3.02
CA LYS A 71 -1.92 22.70 3.53
C LYS A 71 -1.08 21.44 3.30
N SER A 72 0.14 21.58 2.77
CA SER A 72 1.02 20.44 2.53
C SER A 72 1.60 19.91 3.83
N TYR A 73 1.47 18.60 4.05
CA TYR A 73 2.21 17.89 5.08
C TYR A 73 2.77 16.59 4.49
N TYR A 74 4.09 16.44 4.48
CA TYR A 74 4.77 15.30 3.89
C TYR A 74 5.74 14.70 4.88
N GLU A 75 5.63 13.39 5.08
CA GLU A 75 6.48 12.68 6.02
C GLU A 75 6.94 11.32 5.50
N PHE A 76 7.99 10.82 6.12
CA PHE A 76 8.52 9.49 5.86
C PHE A 76 8.44 8.63 7.13
N VAL A 77 7.85 7.47 6.98
CA VAL A 77 7.80 6.42 8.01
C VAL A 77 8.67 5.26 7.59
N GLU A 78 9.70 4.97 8.37
CA GLU A 78 10.58 3.84 8.11
C GLU A 78 9.93 2.54 8.54
N CYS A 79 9.83 1.59 7.62
CA CYS A 79 9.27 0.26 7.88
C CYS A 79 9.86 -0.76 6.91
N ASP A 80 10.46 -1.82 7.45
CA ASP A 80 10.70 -3.05 6.70
C ASP A 80 9.45 -3.92 6.81
N VAL A 81 8.68 -3.95 5.73
CA VAL A 81 7.40 -4.64 5.68
C VAL A 81 7.52 -6.17 5.61
N SER A 82 8.73 -6.71 5.46
CA SER A 82 8.95 -8.15 5.55
C SER A 82 8.83 -8.69 6.99
N LEU A 83 8.85 -7.79 7.98
CA LEU A 83 8.71 -8.12 9.39
C LEU A 83 7.35 -7.63 9.92
N MET A 84 6.51 -8.57 10.34
CA MET A 84 5.16 -8.26 10.82
C MET A 84 5.19 -7.42 12.11
N LYS A 85 6.22 -7.58 12.93
CA LYS A 85 6.45 -6.72 14.09
C LYS A 85 6.63 -5.25 13.71
N ASN A 86 7.44 -4.99 12.69
CA ASN A 86 7.65 -3.62 12.20
C ASN A 86 6.37 -3.01 11.63
N VAL A 87 5.58 -3.82 10.92
CA VAL A 87 4.27 -3.40 10.42
C VAL A 87 3.35 -3.04 11.58
N GLN A 88 3.28 -3.90 12.62
CA GLN A 88 2.48 -3.65 13.82
C GLN A 88 2.88 -2.36 14.54
N GLU A 89 4.17 -2.13 14.73
CA GLU A 89 4.67 -0.90 15.37
C GLU A 89 4.32 0.34 14.54
N THR A 90 4.45 0.22 13.20
CA THR A 90 4.13 1.31 12.27
C THR A 90 2.64 1.62 12.28
N THR A 91 1.78 0.62 12.17
CA THR A 91 0.32 0.81 12.17
C THR A 91 -0.17 1.36 13.50
N THR A 92 0.39 0.92 14.62
CA THR A 92 0.07 1.45 15.96
C THR A 92 0.42 2.94 16.07
N LYS A 93 1.59 3.35 15.58
CA LYS A 93 1.98 4.77 15.53
C LYS A 93 1.04 5.60 14.66
N LEU A 94 0.70 5.10 13.47
CA LEU A 94 -0.22 5.79 12.57
C LEU A 94 -1.62 5.92 13.16
N LEU A 95 -2.13 4.87 13.83
CA LEU A 95 -3.43 4.90 14.51
C LEU A 95 -3.50 5.97 15.59
N SER A 96 -2.41 6.19 16.33
CA SER A 96 -2.36 7.19 17.41
C SER A 96 -2.13 8.61 16.89
N ALA A 97 -1.43 8.77 15.75
CA ALA A 97 -1.01 10.07 15.23
C ALA A 97 -2.01 10.67 14.24
N LEU A 98 -2.75 9.84 13.49
CA LEU A 98 -3.62 10.32 12.41
C LEU A 98 -5.08 10.44 12.85
N PRO A 99 -5.76 11.53 12.48
CA PRO A 99 -7.18 11.67 12.74
C PRO A 99 -8.03 10.77 11.83
N LYS A 100 -7.56 10.49 10.63
CA LYS A 100 -8.22 9.69 9.59
C LYS A 100 -7.21 9.23 8.53
N LEU A 101 -7.61 8.34 7.64
CA LEU A 101 -6.85 7.95 6.46
C LEU A 101 -7.80 7.79 5.28
N ASN A 102 -7.53 8.49 4.18
CA ASN A 102 -8.39 8.45 3.00
C ASN A 102 -7.90 7.41 1.97
N PHE A 103 -6.58 7.29 1.81
CA PHE A 103 -6.01 6.43 0.79
C PHE A 103 -4.86 5.59 1.34
N ILE A 104 -4.87 4.28 1.06
CA ILE A 104 -3.74 3.37 1.28
C ILE A 104 -3.33 2.81 -0.08
N VAL A 105 -2.07 3.00 -0.45
CA VAL A 105 -1.48 2.41 -1.65
C VAL A 105 -0.38 1.46 -1.21
N LEU A 106 -0.54 0.18 -1.55
CA LEU A 106 0.37 -0.92 -1.20
C LEU A 106 1.05 -1.40 -2.48
N SER A 107 2.33 -1.11 -2.62
CA SER A 107 3.11 -1.42 -3.84
C SER A 107 4.44 -2.13 -3.54
N THR A 108 4.63 -2.59 -2.30
CA THR A 108 5.80 -3.37 -1.92
C THR A 108 5.81 -4.70 -2.64
N GLY A 109 6.98 -5.14 -3.05
CA GLY A 109 7.20 -6.42 -3.68
C GLY A 109 8.61 -6.52 -4.23
N PHE A 110 9.08 -7.72 -4.48
CA PHE A 110 10.36 -7.99 -5.13
C PHE A 110 10.31 -9.33 -5.85
N ILE A 111 11.21 -9.51 -6.81
CA ILE A 111 11.43 -10.80 -7.47
C ILE A 111 12.68 -11.40 -6.85
N ASN A 112 12.60 -12.65 -6.40
CA ASN A 112 13.71 -13.42 -5.89
C ASN A 112 13.91 -14.67 -6.75
N PHE A 113 15.13 -14.88 -7.22
CA PHE A 113 15.54 -16.04 -8.00
C PHE A 113 16.41 -17.03 -7.20
N GLU A 114 16.77 -16.67 -5.96
CA GLU A 114 17.71 -17.44 -5.14
C GLU A 114 17.03 -18.55 -4.30
N GLY A 115 15.71 -18.68 -4.40
CA GLY A 115 14.94 -19.65 -3.64
C GLY A 115 14.20 -19.04 -2.46
N ARG A 116 13.67 -19.91 -1.58
CA ARG A 116 12.95 -19.50 -0.37
C ARG A 116 13.93 -18.81 0.61
N ASP A 117 13.60 -17.59 0.98
CA ASP A 117 14.28 -16.80 2.01
C ASP A 117 13.29 -16.58 3.17
N GLU A 118 13.68 -16.87 4.40
CA GLU A 118 12.85 -16.71 5.58
C GLU A 118 13.24 -15.45 6.37
N THR A 119 12.24 -14.80 6.92
CA THR A 119 12.44 -13.71 7.87
C THR A 119 12.84 -14.25 9.24
N SER A 120 13.33 -13.38 10.12
CA SER A 120 13.59 -13.73 11.52
C SER A 120 12.33 -14.15 12.30
N GLU A 121 11.15 -13.95 11.72
CA GLU A 121 9.86 -14.38 12.26
C GLU A 121 9.42 -15.76 11.74
N GLY A 122 10.25 -16.44 10.93
CA GLY A 122 9.98 -17.75 10.35
C GLY A 122 8.98 -17.75 9.18
N LEU A 123 8.71 -16.58 8.61
CA LEU A 123 7.82 -16.44 7.46
C LEU A 123 8.61 -16.37 6.15
N ALA A 124 8.08 -16.95 5.07
CA ALA A 124 8.64 -16.72 3.75
C ALA A 124 8.63 -15.21 3.46
N LYS A 125 9.81 -14.62 3.25
CA LYS A 125 10.00 -13.17 3.12
C LYS A 125 9.17 -12.56 2.00
N LYS A 126 9.01 -13.31 0.91
CA LYS A 126 8.19 -12.87 -0.21
C LYS A 126 6.71 -12.84 0.16
N LEU A 127 6.17 -13.90 0.79
CA LEU A 127 4.79 -13.88 1.28
C LEU A 127 4.57 -12.81 2.35
N ALA A 128 5.53 -12.62 3.25
CA ALA A 128 5.48 -11.54 4.23
C ALA A 128 5.35 -10.17 3.54
N THR A 129 6.15 -9.93 2.48
CA THR A 129 6.16 -8.66 1.75
C THR A 129 4.95 -8.50 0.81
N ASP A 130 4.60 -9.53 0.04
CA ASP A 130 3.63 -9.43 -1.05
C ASP A 130 2.18 -9.68 -0.57
N CYS A 131 2.00 -10.34 0.59
CA CYS A 131 0.68 -10.70 1.11
C CYS A 131 0.45 -10.21 2.53
N TYR A 132 1.19 -10.76 3.53
CA TYR A 132 0.86 -10.56 4.93
C TYR A 132 0.98 -9.11 5.39
N SER A 133 2.02 -8.39 4.95
CA SER A 133 2.17 -6.97 5.27
C SER A 133 1.01 -6.13 4.73
N ARG A 134 0.55 -6.42 3.52
CA ARG A 134 -0.55 -5.69 2.89
C ARG A 134 -1.84 -5.86 3.68
N TRP A 135 -2.16 -7.12 3.97
CA TRP A 135 -3.33 -7.43 4.77
C TRP A 135 -3.28 -6.80 6.15
N LYS A 136 -2.11 -6.86 6.79
CA LYS A 136 -1.91 -6.28 8.11
C LYS A 136 -2.09 -4.75 8.09
N PHE A 137 -1.51 -4.03 7.12
CA PHE A 137 -1.76 -2.60 6.96
C PHE A 137 -3.24 -2.28 6.78
N ILE A 138 -3.94 -3.02 5.93
CA ILE A 138 -5.37 -2.81 5.68
C ILE A 138 -6.16 -3.04 6.97
N ASN A 139 -5.97 -4.19 7.60
CA ASN A 139 -6.73 -4.59 8.78
C ASN A 139 -6.50 -3.64 9.96
N ASP A 140 -5.24 -3.35 10.27
CA ASP A 140 -4.88 -2.51 11.41
C ASP A 140 -5.34 -1.05 11.21
N LEU A 141 -5.27 -0.52 9.97
CA LEU A 141 -5.64 0.87 9.68
C LEU A 141 -7.11 1.06 9.27
N MET A 142 -7.91 0.00 9.27
CA MET A 142 -9.34 0.05 8.97
C MET A 142 -10.11 1.10 9.81
N PRO A 143 -9.82 1.28 11.11
CA PRO A 143 -10.49 2.32 11.90
C PRO A 143 -10.30 3.73 11.35
N LEU A 144 -9.12 4.04 10.78
CA LEU A 144 -8.86 5.36 10.18
C LEU A 144 -9.57 5.55 8.84
N LEU A 145 -9.68 4.48 8.02
CA LEU A 145 -10.45 4.49 6.79
C LEU A 145 -11.95 4.71 7.07
N ARG A 146 -12.48 4.02 8.09
CA ARG A 146 -13.88 4.21 8.52
C ARG A 146 -14.14 5.64 8.97
N LYS A 147 -13.23 6.24 9.73
CA LYS A 147 -13.36 7.66 10.12
C LYS A 147 -13.44 8.60 8.92
N ALA A 148 -12.67 8.37 7.86
CA ALA A 148 -12.77 9.16 6.64
C ALA A 148 -14.15 8.98 6.00
N LYS A 149 -14.63 7.74 5.85
CA LYS A 149 -15.95 7.44 5.32
C LYS A 149 -17.07 8.06 6.14
N ASP A 150 -17.01 7.95 7.47
CA ASP A 150 -18.01 8.51 8.38
C ASP A 150 -18.09 10.05 8.29
N ASN A 151 -16.97 10.69 7.90
CA ASN A 151 -16.92 12.12 7.58
C ASN A 151 -17.49 12.47 6.19
N GLY A 152 -17.96 11.49 5.41
CA GLY A 152 -18.41 11.69 4.03
C GLY A 152 -17.28 11.89 3.03
N GLU A 153 -16.07 11.45 3.36
CA GLU A 153 -14.88 11.59 2.56
C GLU A 153 -14.53 10.27 1.82
N ASP A 154 -13.66 10.35 0.80
CA ASP A 154 -13.14 9.14 0.17
C ASP A 154 -12.39 8.26 1.18
N ALA A 155 -12.60 6.94 1.09
CA ALA A 155 -11.86 5.93 1.82
C ALA A 155 -11.57 4.77 0.87
N LYS A 156 -10.32 4.66 0.38
CA LYS A 156 -9.95 3.72 -0.67
C LYS A 156 -8.63 3.03 -0.39
N VAL A 157 -8.55 1.76 -0.77
CA VAL A 157 -7.32 0.95 -0.71
C VAL A 157 -6.97 0.47 -2.12
N LEU A 158 -5.71 0.65 -2.50
CA LEU A 158 -5.14 0.15 -3.74
C LEU A 158 -3.99 -0.80 -3.42
N SER A 159 -4.15 -2.09 -3.73
CA SER A 159 -3.06 -3.07 -3.70
C SER A 159 -2.55 -3.31 -5.11
N VAL A 160 -1.30 -2.94 -5.37
CA VAL A 160 -0.64 -3.11 -6.66
C VAL A 160 0.11 -4.43 -6.66
N LEU A 161 -0.46 -5.43 -7.29
CA LEU A 161 0.13 -6.75 -7.53
C LEU A 161 -0.39 -7.28 -8.88
N ALA A 162 -0.02 -8.49 -9.24
CA ALA A 162 -0.43 -9.15 -10.49
C ALA A 162 -1.89 -9.66 -10.44
N ALA A 163 -2.87 -8.76 -10.29
CA ALA A 163 -4.28 -9.11 -10.20
C ALA A 163 -4.74 -9.96 -11.39
N GLY A 164 -5.51 -11.03 -11.12
CA GLY A 164 -5.97 -11.97 -12.14
C GLY A 164 -4.87 -12.90 -12.70
N LYS A 165 -3.68 -12.90 -12.12
CA LYS A 165 -2.58 -13.82 -12.44
C LYS A 165 -2.43 -14.92 -11.38
N GLY A 166 -3.46 -15.13 -10.57
CA GLY A 166 -3.50 -16.18 -9.57
C GLY A 166 -3.53 -17.58 -10.20
N GLY A 167 -3.29 -18.58 -9.37
CA GLY A 167 -3.29 -20.00 -9.71
C GLY A 167 -3.86 -20.83 -8.56
N PRO A 168 -3.85 -22.16 -8.71
CA PRO A 168 -4.34 -23.03 -7.66
C PRO A 168 -3.54 -22.88 -6.39
N VAL A 169 -4.22 -22.94 -5.24
CA VAL A 169 -3.62 -22.92 -3.91
C VAL A 169 -3.45 -24.34 -3.42
N ASN A 170 -2.25 -24.70 -2.99
CA ASN A 170 -2.00 -25.95 -2.29
C ASN A 170 -2.34 -25.77 -0.79
N LEU A 171 -3.45 -26.37 -0.34
CA LEU A 171 -3.90 -26.25 1.05
C LEU A 171 -2.97 -26.94 2.05
N GLU A 172 -2.17 -27.93 1.60
CA GLU A 172 -1.19 -28.63 2.43
C GLU A 172 0.13 -27.87 2.59
N ASP A 173 0.34 -26.83 1.77
CA ASP A 173 1.56 -26.02 1.79
C ASP A 173 1.26 -24.52 1.55
N LEU A 174 0.46 -23.92 2.43
CA LEU A 174 0.10 -22.50 2.36
C LEU A 174 1.29 -21.56 2.55
N ASP A 175 2.34 -22.02 3.24
CA ASP A 175 3.57 -21.24 3.49
C ASP A 175 4.61 -21.40 2.36
N LEU A 176 4.27 -22.18 1.33
CA LEU A 176 5.12 -22.41 0.14
C LEU A 176 6.53 -22.93 0.53
N LYS A 177 6.59 -23.92 1.41
CA LYS A 177 7.83 -24.59 1.82
C LYS A 177 8.49 -25.31 0.65
N GLU A 178 7.66 -25.92 -0.22
CA GLU A 178 8.10 -26.46 -1.51
C GLU A 178 8.24 -25.32 -2.53
N TYR A 179 9.39 -24.65 -2.47
CA TYR A 179 9.65 -23.46 -3.27
C TYR A 179 9.61 -23.72 -4.78
N SER A 180 8.89 -22.86 -5.48
CA SER A 180 9.00 -22.65 -6.92
C SER A 180 8.59 -21.21 -7.19
N LEU A 181 9.42 -20.46 -7.91
CA LEU A 181 9.15 -19.05 -8.23
C LEU A 181 7.77 -18.85 -8.84
N LEU A 182 7.36 -19.72 -9.77
CA LEU A 182 6.05 -19.65 -10.43
C LEU A 182 4.92 -19.92 -9.44
N LYS A 183 5.04 -20.98 -8.62
CA LYS A 183 4.06 -21.29 -7.56
C LYS A 183 3.90 -20.12 -6.60
N GLU A 184 5.02 -19.52 -6.16
CA GLU A 184 5.01 -18.41 -5.24
C GLU A 184 4.35 -17.16 -5.84
N MET A 185 4.67 -16.80 -7.08
CA MET A 185 4.06 -15.65 -7.76
C MET A 185 2.55 -15.82 -7.96
N THR A 186 2.12 -16.99 -8.38
CA THR A 186 0.69 -17.28 -8.60
C THR A 186 -0.08 -17.40 -7.28
N ALA A 187 0.49 -18.04 -6.27
CA ALA A 187 -0.11 -18.14 -4.94
C ALA A 187 -0.24 -16.75 -4.28
N ALA A 188 0.82 -15.93 -4.34
CA ALA A 188 0.78 -14.57 -3.81
C ALA A 188 -0.33 -13.73 -4.48
N ALA A 189 -0.51 -13.85 -5.79
CA ALA A 189 -1.61 -13.20 -6.49
C ALA A 189 -2.98 -13.70 -6.00
N THR A 190 -3.17 -15.03 -5.93
CA THR A 190 -4.42 -15.61 -5.43
C THR A 190 -4.72 -15.19 -3.99
N TYR A 191 -3.72 -15.19 -3.10
CA TYR A 191 -3.91 -14.77 -1.71
C TYR A 191 -4.35 -13.32 -1.61
N ASN A 192 -3.79 -12.42 -2.44
CA ASN A 192 -4.24 -11.03 -2.49
C ASN A 192 -5.68 -10.91 -3.04
N ASP A 193 -6.04 -11.67 -4.09
CA ASP A 193 -7.39 -11.65 -4.64
C ASP A 193 -8.40 -12.15 -3.60
N ILE A 194 -8.11 -13.24 -2.88
CA ILE A 194 -8.95 -13.75 -1.77
C ILE A 194 -9.06 -12.72 -0.65
N MET A 195 -7.95 -12.08 -0.27
CA MET A 195 -7.97 -11.05 0.77
C MET A 195 -8.87 -9.86 0.41
N VAL A 196 -8.88 -9.44 -0.85
CA VAL A 196 -9.81 -8.40 -1.32
C VAL A 196 -11.26 -8.89 -1.24
N GLU A 197 -11.52 -10.18 -1.59
CA GLU A 197 -12.85 -10.78 -1.53
C GLU A 197 -13.43 -10.83 -0.12
N VAL A 198 -12.63 -11.20 0.88
CA VAL A 198 -13.08 -11.37 2.27
C VAL A 198 -12.92 -10.10 3.12
N SER A 199 -12.28 -9.07 2.57
CA SER A 199 -12.00 -7.86 3.33
C SER A 199 -13.25 -7.03 3.60
N PRO A 200 -13.39 -6.47 4.81
CA PRO A 200 -14.39 -5.45 5.12
C PRO A 200 -14.18 -4.14 4.33
N VAL A 201 -13.08 -3.97 3.60
CA VAL A 201 -12.85 -2.84 2.66
C VAL A 201 -13.94 -2.77 1.60
N LYS A 202 -14.55 -3.88 1.20
CA LYS A 202 -15.70 -3.87 0.28
C LYS A 202 -16.88 -3.05 0.80
N CYS A 203 -16.94 -2.82 2.12
CA CYS A 203 -17.98 -2.03 2.77
C CYS A 203 -17.60 -0.55 2.96
N LEU A 204 -16.39 -0.15 2.51
CA LEU A 204 -15.94 1.24 2.42
C LEU A 204 -16.41 1.84 1.09
#